data_308b1e0cf7892bbdcbd0552812a82e4d
#
_entry.id   308b1e0cf7892bbdcbd0552812a82e4d
#
_cell.length_a   1.000
_cell.length_b   1.000
_cell.length_c   1.000
_cell.angle_alpha   90.00
_cell.angle_beta   90.00
_cell.angle_gamma   90.00
#
_symmetry.space_group_name_H-M   'P 1'
#
loop_
_entity.id
_entity.type
_entity.pdbx_description
1 polymer ?
#
loop_
_entity_poly.entity_id
_entity_poly.type
_entity_poly.pdbx_seq_one_letter_code
_entity_poly.pdbx_strand_id
1 'polypeptide(L)'
;EDQKSLNLGKELGIQTLNIIKYPVSKYESIYRAKRLQHSSSYHVYSALFTFEYVCYLSEIISKNNPGGFFRIGIISPYRAQTDMIDKLLASAKLPPEIDVQVGTIHGFQGDECDIIFAVFNTPPTITDKKDSFLNKRNVINVCISRARDYLFVVMPDNETEGISNLRLISQVEKLIYDTNEWKEFRSHDLEDLMFNDSHYLENNAFSTGHQCVNVYGMPECRYEVRTEDNAVDVQLHRFAFNPEAKS
;
A
#
# COMPACT_ATOMS: atom_id res chain seq x y z
N GLU A 1 15.18 -20.06 20.58
CA GLU A 1 14.45 -20.49 19.37
C GLU A 1 15.08 -19.76 18.21
N ASP A 2 15.77 -20.49 17.32
CA ASP A 2 16.40 -19.92 16.13
C ASP A 2 15.29 -19.41 15.22
N GLN A 3 15.11 -18.11 15.20
CA GLN A 3 14.17 -17.42 14.33
C GLN A 3 14.71 -17.56 12.90
N LYS A 4 14.04 -18.39 12.09
CA LYS A 4 14.36 -18.52 10.66
C LYS A 4 14.19 -17.15 10.02
N SER A 5 15.28 -16.54 9.57
CA SER A 5 15.17 -15.33 8.76
C SER A 5 14.47 -15.64 7.45
N LEU A 6 13.49 -14.82 7.10
CA LEU A 6 12.75 -14.95 5.86
C LEU A 6 13.67 -14.60 4.68
N ASN A 7 13.88 -15.52 3.76
CA ASN A 7 14.72 -15.26 2.59
C ASN A 7 13.89 -15.19 1.32
N LEU A 8 13.33 -14.02 1.04
CA LEU A 8 12.54 -13.75 -0.15
C LEU A 8 13.36 -13.12 -1.30
N GLY A 9 14.59 -12.73 -1.03
CA GLY A 9 15.41 -11.97 -1.99
C GLY A 9 15.67 -12.69 -3.31
N LYS A 10 15.93 -14.01 -3.27
CA LYS A 10 16.23 -14.79 -4.49
C LYS A 10 14.99 -15.04 -5.36
N GLU A 11 13.83 -15.20 -4.76
CA GLU A 11 12.60 -15.59 -5.47
C GLU A 11 11.89 -14.38 -6.05
N LEU A 12 11.84 -13.29 -5.30
CA LEU A 12 11.10 -12.09 -5.68
C LEU A 12 12.01 -10.97 -6.20
N GLY A 13 13.31 -11.16 -6.15
CA GLY A 13 14.28 -10.14 -6.53
C GLY A 13 14.20 -8.88 -5.66
N ILE A 14 13.74 -9.00 -4.42
CA ILE A 14 13.69 -7.93 -3.42
C ILE A 14 14.98 -7.87 -2.60
N GLN A 15 15.19 -6.77 -1.92
CA GLN A 15 16.28 -6.56 -0.97
C GLN A 15 15.70 -6.29 0.43
N THR A 16 16.56 -6.16 1.43
CA THR A 16 16.15 -5.77 2.80
C THR A 16 15.36 -4.45 2.81
N LEU A 17 15.77 -3.50 1.97
CA LEU A 17 15.10 -2.20 1.79
C LEU A 17 14.54 -2.08 0.38
N ASN A 18 13.24 -1.82 0.27
CA ASN A 18 12.58 -1.72 -1.02
C ASN A 18 11.77 -0.43 -1.11
N ILE A 19 11.88 0.25 -2.25
CA ILE A 19 11.07 1.42 -2.57
C ILE A 19 10.10 1.03 -3.67
N ILE A 20 8.81 1.33 -3.47
CA ILE A 20 7.79 1.15 -4.50
C ILE A 20 7.22 2.51 -4.84
N LYS A 21 7.45 2.93 -6.08
CA LYS A 21 6.96 4.19 -6.63
C LYS A 21 5.60 4.00 -7.29
N TYR A 22 4.63 4.84 -6.92
CA TYR A 22 3.29 4.81 -7.52
C TYR A 22 2.90 6.18 -8.10
N PRO A 23 2.09 6.22 -9.19
CA PRO A 23 1.68 7.46 -9.82
C PRO A 23 0.60 8.20 -9.00
N VAL A 24 0.64 9.53 -9.05
CA VAL A 24 -0.40 10.41 -8.49
C VAL A 24 -0.92 11.34 -9.58
N SER A 25 -2.23 11.36 -9.79
CA SER A 25 -2.89 12.18 -10.80
C SER A 25 -3.59 13.39 -10.20
N LYS A 26 -3.65 14.48 -10.97
CA LYS A 26 -4.51 15.64 -10.67
C LYS A 26 -5.96 15.42 -11.14
N TYR A 27 -6.14 14.51 -12.10
CA TYR A 27 -7.44 14.22 -12.68
C TYR A 27 -8.20 13.19 -11.85
N GLU A 28 -9.54 13.22 -11.94
CA GLU A 28 -10.38 12.28 -11.24
C GLU A 28 -10.14 10.85 -11.76
N SER A 29 -9.59 10.03 -10.90
CA SER A 29 -9.26 8.63 -11.15
C SER A 29 -8.89 7.97 -9.83
N ILE A 30 -8.57 6.67 -9.83
CA ILE A 30 -8.02 5.99 -8.65
C ILE A 30 -6.64 6.53 -8.24
N TYR A 31 -5.94 7.20 -9.16
CA TYR A 31 -4.62 7.81 -8.89
C TYR A 31 -4.70 9.18 -8.24
N ARG A 32 -5.90 9.75 -8.06
CA ARG A 32 -6.05 11.05 -7.42
C ARG A 32 -5.96 10.93 -5.90
N ALA A 33 -5.08 11.73 -5.29
CA ALA A 33 -5.06 11.89 -3.85
C ALA A 33 -6.33 12.62 -3.38
N LYS A 34 -7.01 12.07 -2.36
CA LYS A 34 -8.29 12.56 -1.84
C LYS A 34 -8.20 12.82 -0.33
N ARG A 35 -9.18 13.54 0.20
CA ARG A 35 -9.29 13.84 1.63
C ARG A 35 -10.75 13.78 2.06
N LEU A 36 -11.00 13.16 3.20
CA LEU A 36 -12.29 13.24 3.89
C LEU A 36 -12.50 14.63 4.47
N GLN A 37 -13.76 15.04 4.68
CA GLN A 37 -14.15 16.41 5.03
C GLN A 37 -13.42 16.96 6.27
N HIS A 38 -13.05 16.12 7.22
CA HIS A 38 -12.48 16.52 8.50
C HIS A 38 -11.07 16.02 8.78
N SER A 39 -10.23 15.76 7.74
CA SER A 39 -8.79 15.73 7.93
C SER A 39 -7.97 14.55 7.39
N SER A 40 -8.51 13.35 7.15
CA SER A 40 -7.69 12.21 6.78
C SER A 40 -7.56 12.06 5.26
N SER A 41 -6.33 12.01 4.77
CA SER A 41 -6.05 11.80 3.34
C SER A 41 -6.02 10.32 2.99
N TYR A 42 -6.41 10.00 1.76
CA TYR A 42 -6.33 8.65 1.22
C TYR A 42 -6.02 8.68 -0.28
N HIS A 43 -5.51 7.56 -0.77
CA HIS A 43 -5.16 7.37 -2.17
C HIS A 43 -5.58 5.96 -2.58
N VAL A 44 -6.60 5.87 -3.43
CA VAL A 44 -7.26 4.61 -3.76
C VAL A 44 -6.26 3.61 -4.35
N TYR A 45 -5.53 4.03 -5.39
CA TYR A 45 -4.58 3.16 -6.06
C TYR A 45 -3.54 2.55 -5.10
N SER A 46 -2.88 3.38 -4.27
CA SER A 46 -1.85 2.86 -3.35
C SER A 46 -2.42 1.93 -2.28
N ALA A 47 -3.69 2.10 -1.89
CA ALA A 47 -4.36 1.17 -0.97
C ALA A 47 -4.64 -0.19 -1.63
N LEU A 48 -5.23 -0.18 -2.82
CA LEU A 48 -5.51 -1.40 -3.60
C LEU A 48 -4.21 -2.13 -3.95
N PHE A 49 -3.21 -1.40 -4.42
CA PHE A 49 -1.89 -1.95 -4.74
C PHE A 49 -1.24 -2.62 -3.52
N THR A 50 -1.21 -1.93 -2.38
CA THR A 50 -0.61 -2.48 -1.16
C THR A 50 -1.33 -3.74 -0.71
N PHE A 51 -2.66 -3.73 -0.75
CA PHE A 51 -3.49 -4.88 -0.43
C PHE A 51 -3.15 -6.09 -1.32
N GLU A 52 -3.17 -5.93 -2.65
CA GLU A 52 -2.90 -7.03 -3.58
C GLU A 52 -1.47 -7.54 -3.48
N TYR A 53 -0.51 -6.63 -3.31
CA TYR A 53 0.88 -7.05 -3.19
C TYR A 53 1.16 -7.79 -1.88
N VAL A 54 0.49 -7.41 -0.79
CA VAL A 54 0.53 -8.16 0.47
C VAL A 54 -0.12 -9.53 0.33
N CYS A 55 -1.26 -9.65 -0.35
CA CYS A 55 -1.88 -10.95 -0.65
C CYS A 55 -0.94 -11.85 -1.48
N TYR A 56 -0.35 -11.30 -2.53
CA TYR A 56 0.61 -11.99 -3.39
C TYR A 56 1.84 -12.49 -2.61
N LEU A 57 2.45 -11.62 -1.79
CA LEU A 57 3.58 -12.01 -0.93
C LEU A 57 3.19 -13.07 0.10
N SER A 58 2.00 -12.96 0.68
CA SER A 58 1.51 -13.92 1.67
C SER A 58 1.43 -15.34 1.10
N GLU A 59 0.93 -15.48 -0.13
CA GLU A 59 0.88 -16.77 -0.83
C GLU A 59 2.28 -17.34 -1.12
N ILE A 60 3.21 -16.50 -1.57
CA ILE A 60 4.59 -16.92 -1.84
C ILE A 60 5.29 -17.34 -0.54
N ILE A 61 5.14 -16.57 0.53
CA ILE A 61 5.74 -16.88 1.84
C ILE A 61 5.21 -18.22 2.35
N SER A 62 3.89 -18.39 2.34
CA SER A 62 3.24 -19.64 2.76
C SER A 62 3.72 -20.85 1.97
N LYS A 63 3.80 -20.70 0.66
CA LYS A 63 4.26 -21.78 -0.24
C LYS A 63 5.71 -22.18 0.01
N ASN A 64 6.58 -21.22 0.27
CA ASN A 64 8.03 -21.45 0.37
C ASN A 64 8.50 -21.72 1.81
N ASN A 65 7.67 -21.42 2.81
CA ASN A 65 7.98 -21.57 4.23
C ASN A 65 6.86 -22.34 4.97
N PRO A 66 6.57 -23.59 4.57
CA PRO A 66 5.47 -24.34 5.17
C PRO A 66 5.70 -24.53 6.66
N GLY A 67 4.68 -24.17 7.46
CA GLY A 67 4.69 -24.24 8.92
C GLY A 67 5.44 -23.11 9.63
N GLY A 68 5.92 -22.11 8.89
CA GLY A 68 6.46 -20.87 9.47
C GLY A 68 5.35 -19.87 9.74
N PHE A 69 5.37 -19.18 10.88
CA PHE A 69 4.46 -18.07 11.18
C PHE A 69 5.18 -16.75 10.93
N PHE A 70 4.54 -15.86 10.15
CA PHE A 70 5.11 -14.58 9.76
C PHE A 70 4.13 -13.44 9.98
N ARG A 71 4.65 -12.29 10.37
CA ARG A 71 3.89 -11.07 10.62
C ARG A 71 4.21 -10.02 9.57
N ILE A 72 3.17 -9.49 8.93
CA ILE A 72 3.25 -8.38 7.99
C ILE A 72 2.54 -7.17 8.60
N GLY A 73 3.25 -6.05 8.72
CA GLY A 73 2.70 -4.80 9.19
C GLY A 73 2.48 -3.82 8.03
N ILE A 74 1.32 -3.20 7.98
CA ILE A 74 1.02 -2.11 7.04
C ILE A 74 0.78 -0.84 7.84
N ILE A 75 1.67 0.13 7.70
CA ILE A 75 1.62 1.38 8.45
C ILE A 75 1.41 2.55 7.49
N SER A 76 0.38 3.35 7.74
CA SER A 76 0.21 4.60 7.03
C SER A 76 0.00 5.75 8.01
N PRO A 77 0.49 6.97 7.68
CA PRO A 77 0.24 8.16 8.49
C PRO A 77 -1.23 8.53 8.62
N TYR A 78 -2.06 8.20 7.64
CA TYR A 78 -3.44 8.64 7.56
C TYR A 78 -4.44 7.50 7.84
N ARG A 79 -5.35 7.76 8.78
CA ARG A 79 -6.36 6.77 9.18
C ARG A 79 -7.26 6.30 8.04
N ALA A 80 -7.72 7.21 7.17
CA ALA A 80 -8.57 6.81 6.04
C ALA A 80 -7.88 5.83 5.10
N GLN A 81 -6.55 5.92 4.96
CA GLN A 81 -5.75 4.96 4.19
C GLN A 81 -5.70 3.59 4.86
N THR A 82 -5.45 3.56 6.16
CA THR A 82 -5.40 2.30 6.92
C THR A 82 -6.78 1.64 6.99
N ASP A 83 -7.83 2.40 7.25
CA ASP A 83 -9.20 1.88 7.31
C ASP A 83 -9.64 1.24 5.98
N MET A 84 -9.20 1.82 4.84
CA MET A 84 -9.48 1.25 3.52
C MET A 84 -8.74 -0.08 3.31
N ILE A 85 -7.45 -0.15 3.63
CA ILE A 85 -6.65 -1.38 3.49
C ILE A 85 -7.18 -2.46 4.44
N ASP A 86 -7.53 -2.10 5.66
CA ASP A 86 -8.07 -3.04 6.65
C ASP A 86 -9.39 -3.68 6.18
N LYS A 87 -10.30 -2.89 5.61
CA LYS A 87 -11.54 -3.40 5.02
C LYS A 87 -11.29 -4.38 3.86
N LEU A 88 -10.32 -4.11 3.00
CA LEU A 88 -9.93 -5.03 1.92
C LEU A 88 -9.41 -6.35 2.49
N LEU A 89 -8.51 -6.28 3.48
CA LEU A 89 -7.95 -7.47 4.13
C LEU A 89 -9.01 -8.29 4.88
N ALA A 90 -9.99 -7.64 5.51
CA ALA A 90 -11.10 -8.33 6.16
C ALA A 90 -11.94 -9.17 5.18
N SER A 91 -11.91 -8.85 3.89
CA SER A 91 -12.60 -9.58 2.82
C SER A 91 -11.71 -10.63 2.14
N ALA A 92 -10.41 -10.63 2.41
CA ALA A 92 -9.43 -11.54 1.82
C ALA A 92 -9.38 -12.87 2.58
N LYS A 93 -8.90 -13.91 1.89
CA LYS A 93 -8.52 -15.18 2.50
C LYS A 93 -7.00 -15.28 2.44
N LEU A 94 -6.37 -14.93 3.55
CA LEU A 94 -4.92 -15.09 3.69
C LEU A 94 -4.59 -16.49 4.21
N PRO A 95 -3.38 -17.00 3.91
CA PRO A 95 -2.87 -18.23 4.53
C PRO A 95 -2.86 -18.09 6.07
N PRO A 96 -3.26 -19.15 6.81
CA PRO A 96 -3.44 -19.07 8.27
C PRO A 96 -2.14 -18.81 9.05
N GLU A 97 -1.00 -19.07 8.46
CA GLU A 97 0.32 -18.80 9.03
C GLU A 97 0.80 -17.36 8.85
N ILE A 98 0.05 -16.54 8.12
CA ILE A 98 0.37 -15.13 7.88
C ILE A 98 -0.56 -14.24 8.69
N ASP A 99 0.00 -13.49 9.64
CA ASP A 99 -0.69 -12.47 10.41
C ASP A 99 -0.43 -11.09 9.80
N VAL A 100 -1.49 -10.43 9.32
CA VAL A 100 -1.39 -9.09 8.74
C VAL A 100 -2.06 -8.07 9.64
N GLN A 101 -1.27 -7.13 10.12
CA GLN A 101 -1.73 -6.03 10.96
C GLN A 101 -1.69 -4.71 10.18
N VAL A 102 -2.80 -3.97 10.21
CA VAL A 102 -2.88 -2.63 9.60
C VAL A 102 -3.08 -1.59 10.69
N GLY A 103 -2.39 -0.48 10.59
CA GLY A 103 -2.59 0.59 11.55
C GLY A 103 -1.89 1.90 11.22
N THR A 104 -2.31 2.92 11.93
CA THR A 104 -1.59 4.18 11.94
C THR A 104 -0.39 4.08 12.88
N ILE A 105 0.45 5.11 12.86
CA ILE A 105 1.66 5.21 13.70
C ILE A 105 1.40 4.90 15.18
N HIS A 106 0.25 5.35 15.70
CA HIS A 106 -0.09 5.12 17.11
C HIS A 106 -0.52 3.67 17.38
N GLY A 107 -1.08 2.98 16.39
CA GLY A 107 -1.47 1.57 16.49
C GLY A 107 -0.30 0.61 16.48
N PHE A 108 0.85 1.01 15.91
CA PHE A 108 2.07 0.21 15.81
C PHE A 108 3.12 0.54 16.85
N GLN A 109 2.78 1.25 17.90
CA GLN A 109 3.75 1.66 18.91
C GLN A 109 4.18 0.47 19.77
N GLY A 110 5.40 -0.03 19.54
CA GLY A 110 5.99 -1.17 20.28
C GLY A 110 6.02 -2.50 19.51
N ASP A 111 5.21 -2.67 18.48
CA ASP A 111 5.16 -3.91 17.69
C ASP A 111 6.21 -3.93 16.58
N GLU A 112 6.80 -5.09 16.35
CA GLU A 112 7.72 -5.37 15.24
C GLU A 112 7.14 -6.49 14.38
N CYS A 113 7.34 -6.40 13.05
CA CYS A 113 6.91 -7.39 12.08
C CYS A 113 8.09 -7.86 11.22
N ASP A 114 7.98 -9.05 10.65
CA ASP A 114 9.00 -9.57 9.74
C ASP A 114 9.09 -8.71 8.50
N ILE A 115 7.94 -8.26 8.00
CA ILE A 115 7.82 -7.37 6.85
C ILE A 115 7.01 -6.13 7.24
N ILE A 116 7.48 -4.94 6.87
CA ILE A 116 6.73 -3.69 7.01
C ILE A 116 6.49 -3.04 5.64
N PHE A 117 5.25 -2.66 5.41
CA PHE A 117 4.84 -1.74 4.36
C PHE A 117 4.59 -0.36 4.97
N ALA A 118 5.51 0.58 4.75
CA ALA A 118 5.35 1.99 5.12
C ALA A 118 4.70 2.73 3.93
N VAL A 119 3.39 2.97 4.01
CA VAL A 119 2.58 3.53 2.92
C VAL A 119 2.43 5.03 3.10
N PHE A 120 3.21 5.81 2.38
CA PHE A 120 3.19 7.28 2.41
C PHE A 120 2.30 7.84 1.31
N ASN A 121 0.98 7.80 1.52
CA ASN A 121 0.05 8.43 0.60
C ASN A 121 0.05 9.97 0.75
N THR A 122 -0.01 10.68 -0.38
CA THR A 122 -0.02 12.15 -0.38
C THR A 122 -1.39 12.72 0.01
N PRO A 123 -1.42 13.90 0.66
CA PRO A 123 -2.62 14.71 0.68
C PRO A 123 -2.91 15.30 -0.71
N PRO A 124 -4.16 15.72 -1.02
CA PRO A 124 -4.51 16.34 -2.29
C PRO A 124 -3.70 17.60 -2.63
N THR A 125 -3.18 18.28 -1.61
CA THR A 125 -2.32 19.44 -1.76
C THR A 125 -1.06 19.23 -0.94
N ILE A 126 0.06 19.10 -1.61
CA ILE A 126 1.38 18.98 -0.97
C ILE A 126 1.92 20.39 -0.73
N THR A 127 2.18 20.73 0.52
CA THR A 127 2.75 22.02 0.93
C THR A 127 4.11 21.82 1.60
N ASP A 128 4.97 22.83 1.51
CA ASP A 128 6.30 22.83 2.13
C ASP A 128 6.28 23.16 3.64
N LYS A 129 5.10 23.34 4.23
CA LYS A 129 4.96 23.66 5.64
C LYS A 129 5.63 22.60 6.49
N LYS A 130 6.50 23.02 7.40
CA LYS A 130 7.18 22.13 8.37
C LYS A 130 6.20 21.31 9.22
N ASP A 131 4.99 21.86 9.42
CA ASP A 131 3.91 21.23 10.18
C ASP A 131 3.07 20.27 9.34
N SER A 132 3.39 20.08 8.05
CA SER A 132 2.78 19.00 7.27
C SER A 132 2.98 17.68 8.00
N PHE A 133 1.93 16.91 8.14
CA PHE A 133 1.96 15.64 8.89
C PHE A 133 3.06 14.70 8.41
N LEU A 134 3.29 14.63 7.10
CA LEU A 134 4.35 13.82 6.49
C LEU A 134 5.76 14.42 6.66
N ASN A 135 5.89 15.63 7.18
CA ASN A 135 7.17 16.26 7.50
C ASN A 135 7.51 16.21 9.00
N LYS A 136 6.83 15.36 9.78
CA LYS A 136 7.12 15.13 11.19
C LYS A 136 8.03 13.91 11.35
N ARG A 137 9.20 14.08 11.97
CA ARG A 137 10.20 13.01 12.14
C ARG A 137 9.67 11.80 12.88
N ASN A 138 8.89 12.00 13.94
CA ASN A 138 8.30 10.90 14.70
C ASN A 138 7.36 10.04 13.86
N VAL A 139 6.64 10.64 12.91
CA VAL A 139 5.76 9.94 11.97
C VAL A 139 6.58 8.98 11.09
N ILE A 140 7.61 9.52 10.45
CA ILE A 140 8.46 8.74 9.54
C ILE A 140 9.22 7.64 10.29
N ASN A 141 9.84 8.00 11.43
CA ASN A 141 10.63 7.04 12.21
C ASN A 141 9.81 5.80 12.63
N VAL A 142 8.58 5.98 13.10
CA VAL A 142 7.75 4.84 13.49
C VAL A 142 7.46 3.95 12.29
N CYS A 143 7.15 4.55 11.12
CA CYS A 143 6.84 3.77 9.92
C CYS A 143 8.00 2.88 9.46
N ILE A 144 9.25 3.34 9.56
CA ILE A 144 10.40 2.64 8.99
C ILE A 144 11.16 1.75 9.99
N SER A 145 10.98 1.96 11.30
CA SER A 145 11.77 1.28 12.35
C SER A 145 11.13 0.02 12.92
N ARG A 146 10.09 -0.54 12.27
CA ARG A 146 9.33 -1.70 12.74
C ARG A 146 9.61 -2.99 11.98
N ALA A 147 10.38 -2.90 10.89
CA ALA A 147 10.74 -4.05 10.08
C ALA A 147 11.89 -4.83 10.70
N ARG A 148 11.76 -6.15 10.79
CA ARG A 148 12.85 -7.06 11.20
C ARG A 148 13.67 -7.52 9.99
N ASP A 149 13.01 -7.98 8.93
CA ASP A 149 13.67 -8.58 7.77
C ASP A 149 13.55 -7.69 6.52
N TYR A 150 12.33 -7.20 6.21
CA TYR A 150 12.07 -6.45 4.98
C TYR A 150 11.26 -5.19 5.25
N LEU A 151 11.72 -4.08 4.68
CA LEU A 151 11.00 -2.82 4.64
C LEU A 151 10.61 -2.50 3.18
N PHE A 152 9.32 -2.25 2.97
CA PHE A 152 8.79 -1.68 1.72
C PHE A 152 8.31 -0.26 1.99
N VAL A 153 8.93 0.72 1.37
CA VAL A 153 8.51 2.12 1.38
C VAL A 153 7.67 2.38 0.14
N VAL A 154 6.36 2.44 0.31
CA VAL A 154 5.41 2.73 -0.78
C VAL A 154 5.17 4.23 -0.80
N MET A 155 5.61 4.91 -1.86
CA MET A 155 5.62 6.37 -1.94
C MET A 155 5.29 6.87 -3.35
N PRO A 156 4.83 8.13 -3.47
CA PRO A 156 4.60 8.73 -4.78
C PRO A 156 5.85 8.75 -5.65
N ASP A 157 5.66 8.66 -6.96
CA ASP A 157 6.75 8.80 -7.91
C ASP A 157 7.31 10.23 -7.97
N ASN A 158 8.44 10.40 -8.66
CA ASN A 158 9.14 11.67 -8.76
C ASN A 158 8.45 12.66 -9.72
N GLU A 159 7.46 12.21 -10.49
CA GLU A 159 6.65 13.03 -11.39
C GLU A 159 5.49 13.70 -10.65
N THR A 160 5.20 13.25 -9.43
CA THR A 160 4.14 13.82 -8.58
C THR A 160 4.42 15.29 -8.28
N GLU A 161 3.47 16.16 -8.63
CA GLU A 161 3.62 17.60 -8.38
C GLU A 161 3.81 17.92 -6.89
N GLY A 162 4.84 18.70 -6.61
CA GLY A 162 5.17 19.13 -5.25
C GLY A 162 5.83 18.05 -4.38
N ILE A 163 6.24 16.92 -4.95
CA ILE A 163 6.90 15.82 -4.21
C ILE A 163 8.12 16.32 -3.42
N SER A 164 8.85 17.30 -3.94
CA SER A 164 10.01 17.92 -3.28
C SER A 164 9.68 18.58 -1.93
N ASN A 165 8.40 18.91 -1.69
CA ASN A 165 7.92 19.47 -0.42
C ASN A 165 7.73 18.38 0.67
N LEU A 166 7.75 17.10 0.29
CA LEU A 166 7.76 15.97 1.23
C LEU A 166 9.20 15.65 1.66
N ARG A 167 9.84 16.60 2.34
CA ARG A 167 11.28 16.59 2.63
C ARG A 167 11.75 15.34 3.38
N LEU A 168 10.97 14.87 4.37
CA LEU A 168 11.37 13.70 5.16
C LEU A 168 11.24 12.41 4.37
N ILE A 169 10.23 12.28 3.52
CA ILE A 169 10.10 11.11 2.63
C ILE A 169 11.28 11.09 1.64
N SER A 170 11.62 12.22 1.04
CA SER A 170 12.81 12.34 0.19
C SER A 170 14.11 12.08 0.94
N GLN A 171 14.19 12.37 2.25
CA GLN A 171 15.36 12.01 3.07
C GLN A 171 15.42 10.50 3.31
N VAL A 172 14.29 9.83 3.58
CA VAL A 172 14.23 8.35 3.73
C VAL A 172 14.70 7.69 2.43
N GLU A 173 14.22 8.16 1.29
CA GLU A 173 14.64 7.67 -0.02
C GLU A 173 16.18 7.78 -0.19
N LYS A 174 16.76 8.94 0.09
CA LYS A 174 18.21 9.15 0.03
C LYS A 174 18.97 8.21 0.98
N LEU A 175 18.50 8.08 2.22
CA LEU A 175 19.13 7.18 3.19
C LEU A 175 19.10 5.72 2.72
N ILE A 176 18.03 5.29 2.06
CA ILE A 176 17.94 3.96 1.47
C ILE A 176 18.94 3.82 0.32
N TYR A 177 19.04 4.80 -0.58
CA TYR A 177 20.00 4.79 -1.68
C TYR A 177 21.47 4.80 -1.22
N ASP A 178 21.75 5.35 -0.06
CA ASP A 178 23.09 5.34 0.53
C ASP A 178 23.48 3.97 1.11
N THR A 179 22.57 3.01 1.18
CA THR A 179 22.84 1.62 1.58
C THR A 179 23.22 0.76 0.36
N ASN A 180 23.75 -0.45 0.62
CA ASN A 180 24.11 -1.39 -0.45
C ASN A 180 23.03 -2.45 -0.72
N GLU A 181 21.96 -2.48 0.08
CA GLU A 181 20.93 -3.53 0.08
C GLU A 181 19.55 -2.96 -0.16
N TRP A 182 19.37 -2.28 -1.30
CA TRP A 182 18.09 -1.72 -1.67
C TRP A 182 17.69 -2.04 -3.10
N LYS A 183 16.37 -1.95 -3.36
CA LYS A 183 15.81 -2.04 -4.70
C LYS A 183 14.63 -1.10 -4.85
N GLU A 184 14.47 -0.57 -6.07
CA GLU A 184 13.33 0.26 -6.46
C GLU A 184 12.48 -0.48 -7.49
N PHE A 185 11.17 -0.34 -7.34
CA PHE A 185 10.16 -0.86 -8.23
C PHE A 185 9.17 0.24 -8.61
N ARG A 186 8.62 0.15 -9.80
CA ARG A 186 7.40 0.85 -10.16
C ARG A 186 6.22 -0.04 -9.82
N SER A 187 5.16 0.53 -9.26
CA SER A 187 3.97 -0.26 -8.90
C SER A 187 3.34 -0.96 -10.10
N HIS A 188 3.35 -0.34 -11.28
CA HIS A 188 2.83 -0.94 -12.51
C HIS A 188 3.64 -2.16 -12.99
N ASP A 189 4.96 -2.19 -12.75
CA ASP A 189 5.78 -3.38 -13.07
C ASP A 189 5.43 -4.55 -12.14
N LEU A 190 5.09 -4.24 -10.88
CA LEU A 190 4.60 -5.24 -9.93
C LEU A 190 3.16 -5.67 -10.20
N GLU A 191 2.30 -4.78 -10.74
CA GLU A 191 0.98 -5.18 -11.25
C GLU A 191 1.11 -6.18 -12.40
N ASP A 192 2.01 -5.90 -13.35
CA ASP A 192 2.28 -6.81 -14.44
C ASP A 192 2.76 -8.18 -13.94
N LEU A 193 3.62 -8.19 -12.94
CA LEU A 193 4.08 -9.44 -12.29
C LEU A 193 2.94 -10.21 -11.63
N MET A 194 2.01 -9.54 -10.95
CA MET A 194 0.90 -10.16 -10.22
C MET A 194 -0.24 -10.62 -11.14
N PHE A 195 -0.57 -9.81 -12.15
CA PHE A 195 -1.79 -9.95 -12.92
C PHE A 195 -1.58 -10.13 -14.42
N ASN A 196 -0.34 -10.04 -14.89
CA ASN A 196 -0.01 -9.98 -16.31
C ASN A 196 -0.73 -8.81 -17.04
N ASP A 197 -0.97 -7.72 -16.29
CA ASP A 197 -1.58 -6.47 -16.73
C ASP A 197 -1.09 -5.33 -15.84
N SER A 198 -0.28 -4.42 -16.40
CA SER A 198 0.31 -3.28 -15.67
C SER A 198 -0.70 -2.21 -15.24
N HIS A 199 -1.94 -2.27 -15.75
CA HIS A 199 -3.05 -1.37 -15.43
C HIS A 199 -4.26 -2.10 -14.83
N TYR A 200 -4.03 -3.29 -14.28
CA TYR A 200 -5.09 -4.13 -13.73
C TYR A 200 -5.98 -3.40 -12.72
N LEU A 201 -5.36 -2.67 -11.79
CA LEU A 201 -6.11 -1.98 -10.73
C LEU A 201 -6.96 -0.84 -11.31
N GLU A 202 -6.43 -0.09 -12.27
CA GLU A 202 -7.20 0.97 -12.95
C GLU A 202 -8.39 0.38 -13.72
N ASN A 203 -8.19 -0.72 -14.43
CA ASN A 203 -9.21 -1.38 -15.24
C ASN A 203 -10.29 -2.07 -14.41
N ASN A 204 -10.00 -2.43 -13.15
CA ASN A 204 -10.88 -3.21 -12.28
C ASN A 204 -11.37 -2.47 -11.04
N ALA A 205 -11.08 -1.17 -10.90
CA ALA A 205 -11.53 -0.37 -9.78
C ALA A 205 -12.48 0.74 -10.23
N PHE A 206 -13.58 0.87 -9.52
CA PHE A 206 -14.54 1.94 -9.68
C PHE A 206 -14.57 2.80 -8.41
N SER A 207 -14.37 4.10 -8.55
CA SER A 207 -14.38 5.05 -7.44
C SER A 207 -15.47 6.10 -7.65
N THR A 208 -16.46 6.14 -6.74
CA THR A 208 -17.47 7.19 -6.69
C THR A 208 -17.13 8.24 -5.63
N GLY A 209 -17.22 9.53 -5.99
CA GLY A 209 -17.16 10.63 -5.05
C GLY A 209 -18.52 11.00 -4.47
N HIS A 210 -18.60 12.10 -3.67
CA HIS A 210 -19.79 12.60 -2.99
C HIS A 210 -21.04 12.83 -3.85
N GLN A 211 -20.92 12.88 -5.15
CA GLN A 211 -22.07 12.88 -6.05
C GLN A 211 -22.30 11.45 -6.50
N CYS A 212 -23.25 10.78 -5.84
CA CYS A 212 -23.76 9.49 -6.27
C CYS A 212 -24.37 9.59 -7.67
N VAL A 213 -23.57 9.42 -8.67
CA VAL A 213 -24.08 8.91 -9.92
C VAL A 213 -24.17 7.41 -9.73
N ASN A 214 -25.37 6.89 -9.49
CA ASN A 214 -25.62 5.45 -9.54
C ASN A 214 -25.35 4.99 -10.97
N VAL A 215 -24.13 4.59 -11.26
CA VAL A 215 -23.80 3.90 -12.50
C VAL A 215 -24.27 2.46 -12.30
N TYR A 216 -25.54 2.21 -12.60
CA TYR A 216 -26.07 0.88 -12.75
C TYR A 216 -25.32 0.20 -13.90
N GLY A 217 -24.62 -0.89 -13.61
CA GLY A 217 -24.20 -1.82 -14.63
C GLY A 217 -22.72 -1.84 -15.01
N MET A 218 -21.80 -1.77 -14.05
CA MET A 218 -20.47 -2.35 -14.25
C MET A 218 -20.41 -3.72 -13.53
N PRO A 219 -20.86 -4.80 -14.18
CA PRO A 219 -20.92 -6.12 -13.56
C PRO A 219 -19.55 -6.79 -13.33
N GLU A 220 -18.45 -6.17 -13.74
CA GLU A 220 -17.12 -6.78 -13.76
C GLU A 220 -16.06 -6.02 -12.94
N CYS A 221 -16.44 -4.99 -12.20
CA CYS A 221 -15.48 -4.26 -11.37
C CYS A 221 -15.16 -5.07 -10.10
N ARG A 222 -13.88 -5.40 -9.89
CA ARG A 222 -13.43 -6.11 -8.69
C ARG A 222 -13.51 -5.25 -7.43
N TYR A 223 -13.22 -3.96 -7.57
CA TYR A 223 -13.21 -3.03 -6.45
C TYR A 223 -14.25 -1.94 -6.65
N GLU A 224 -15.11 -1.77 -5.68
CA GLU A 224 -16.01 -0.62 -5.61
C GLU A 224 -15.61 0.24 -4.41
N VAL A 225 -15.21 1.48 -4.68
CA VAL A 225 -14.79 2.44 -3.65
C VAL A 225 -15.82 3.56 -3.58
N ARG A 226 -16.50 3.69 -2.44
CA ARG A 226 -17.45 4.77 -2.17
C ARG A 226 -16.88 5.72 -1.16
N THR A 227 -16.98 7.02 -1.42
CA THR A 227 -16.55 8.04 -0.49
C THR A 227 -17.77 8.79 0.02
N GLU A 228 -17.94 8.77 1.32
CA GLU A 228 -18.86 9.62 2.07
C GLU A 228 -18.07 10.73 2.80
N ASP A 229 -18.77 11.69 3.41
CA ASP A 229 -18.13 12.86 4.03
C ASP A 229 -17.04 12.51 5.04
N ASN A 230 -17.24 11.45 5.82
CA ASN A 230 -16.37 11.08 6.93
C ASN A 230 -15.78 9.67 6.84
N ALA A 231 -16.05 8.94 5.76
CA ALA A 231 -15.60 7.56 5.60
C ALA A 231 -15.28 7.21 4.15
N VAL A 232 -14.37 6.28 3.98
CA VAL A 232 -14.17 5.55 2.73
C VAL A 232 -14.69 4.15 2.95
N ASP A 233 -15.62 3.72 2.11
CA ASP A 233 -16.04 2.34 2.03
C ASP A 233 -15.44 1.69 0.79
N VAL A 234 -14.99 0.45 0.93
CA VAL A 234 -14.43 -0.33 -0.16
C VAL A 234 -15.00 -1.72 -0.13
N GLN A 235 -15.52 -2.17 -1.26
CA GLN A 235 -16.06 -3.51 -1.43
C GLN A 235 -15.25 -4.27 -2.48
N LEU A 236 -14.89 -5.51 -2.12
CA LEU A 236 -14.22 -6.45 -3.00
C LEU A 236 -15.28 -7.43 -3.55
N HIS A 237 -15.51 -7.39 -4.86
CA HIS A 237 -16.43 -8.29 -5.52
C HIS A 237 -15.73 -9.61 -5.89
N ARG A 238 -16.18 -10.73 -5.31
CA ARG A 238 -15.53 -12.05 -5.43
C ARG A 238 -15.60 -12.68 -6.82
N PHE A 239 -16.42 -12.14 -7.72
CA PHE A 239 -16.72 -12.77 -9.01
C PHE A 239 -15.96 -12.18 -10.20
N ALA A 240 -15.14 -11.16 -9.99
CA ALA A 240 -14.57 -10.39 -11.10
C ALA A 240 -13.35 -11.03 -11.78
N PHE A 241 -12.66 -12.02 -11.17
CA PHE A 241 -11.45 -12.54 -11.80
C PHE A 241 -11.17 -14.02 -11.45
N ASN A 242 -11.04 -14.84 -12.49
CA ASN A 242 -10.40 -16.15 -12.40
C ASN A 242 -9.12 -16.09 -13.24
N PRO A 243 -7.92 -16.00 -12.63
CA PRO A 243 -6.65 -15.95 -13.36
C PRO A 243 -6.39 -17.22 -14.18
N GLU A 244 -7.06 -18.33 -13.85
CA GLU A 244 -6.92 -19.61 -14.57
C GLU A 244 -7.84 -19.74 -15.79
N ALA A 245 -8.73 -18.78 -16.06
CA ALA A 245 -9.68 -18.83 -17.17
C ALA A 245 -9.09 -18.38 -18.52
N LYS A 246 -7.81 -18.04 -18.57
CA LYS A 246 -7.08 -17.75 -19.82
C LYS A 246 -6.01 -18.81 -20.04
N SER A 247 -6.44 -20.03 -20.30
CA SER A 247 -5.63 -21.05 -20.96
C SER A 247 -6.14 -21.25 -22.40
#